data_4388b9a327a19f919a2c435fd22ea7bd
#
_entry.id   4388b9a327a19f919a2c435fd22ea7bd
#
_cell.length_a   1.000
_cell.length_b   1.000
_cell.length_c   1.000
_cell.angle_alpha   90.00
_cell.angle_beta   90.00
_cell.angle_gamma   90.00
#
_symmetry.space_group_name_H-M   'P 1'
#
loop_
_entity.id
_entity.type
_entity.pdbx_description
1 polymer ?
#
loop_
_entity_poly.entity_id
_entity_poly.type
_entity_poly.pdbx_seq_one_letter_code
_entity_poly.pdbx_strand_id
1 'polypeptide(L)'
;TLSLHDALPILKNAPREPLPALIERANSHPAPTIAIDIPSGLLAQTGATPGAVINAAHTVTFIALKPGLLTGKARDVTGRLHVNALGLDDWLAGQNAPLQRFDAQQLAHWLTPRRPTSHKGSHGRLVIIGGDHGTAGAIRMAGEAALRAGAGLVKVLTRRENIAPVLTARPELMVDALTPQTLEESLAWADVVVIGPGL
;
A
#
# COMPACT_ATOMS: atom_id res chain seq x y z
N THR A 1 -17.48 22.76 16.05
CA THR A 1 -16.65 21.59 15.73
C THR A 1 -15.86 21.92 14.47
N LEU A 2 -14.63 22.38 14.63
CA LEU A 2 -13.70 22.55 13.51
C LEU A 2 -13.33 21.14 13.04
N SER A 3 -13.76 20.79 11.84
CA SER A 3 -13.32 19.57 11.16
C SER A 3 -11.84 19.71 10.78
N LEU A 4 -11.05 18.66 10.97
CA LEU A 4 -9.69 18.58 10.44
C LEU A 4 -9.63 18.82 8.91
N HIS A 5 -10.76 18.68 8.21
CA HIS A 5 -10.92 19.03 6.79
C HIS A 5 -10.79 20.53 6.52
N ASP A 6 -11.07 21.39 7.50
CA ASP A 6 -11.05 22.85 7.30
C ASP A 6 -9.66 23.47 7.50
N ALA A 7 -8.72 22.69 8.07
CA ALA A 7 -7.35 23.13 8.34
C ALA A 7 -6.32 22.68 7.28
N LEU A 8 -6.74 21.94 6.24
CA LEU A 8 -5.82 21.49 5.19
C LEU A 8 -5.51 22.63 4.21
N PRO A 9 -4.22 22.88 3.90
CA PRO A 9 -3.85 23.83 2.87
C PRO A 9 -4.45 23.40 1.53
N ILE A 10 -5.34 24.24 1.01
CA ILE A 10 -6.26 23.88 -0.06
C ILE A 10 -5.65 24.25 -1.41
N LEU A 11 -4.65 23.50 -1.85
CA LEU A 11 -4.38 23.42 -3.29
C LEU A 11 -5.33 22.38 -3.87
N LYS A 12 -6.40 22.83 -4.52
CA LYS A 12 -7.35 21.96 -5.24
C LYS A 12 -6.99 21.80 -6.70
N ASN A 13 -6.12 22.67 -7.23
CA ASN A 13 -5.81 22.79 -8.65
C ASN A 13 -4.29 23.00 -8.85
N ALA A 14 -3.87 23.02 -10.13
CA ALA A 14 -2.50 23.38 -10.49
C ALA A 14 -2.11 24.76 -9.96
N PRO A 15 -0.84 24.98 -9.58
CA PRO A 15 -0.32 26.31 -9.26
C PRO A 15 -0.54 27.27 -10.42
N ARG A 16 -0.94 28.52 -10.10
CA ARG A 16 -1.16 29.58 -11.09
C ARG A 16 0.07 30.46 -11.20
N GLU A 17 0.21 31.15 -12.35
CA GLU A 17 1.29 32.12 -12.53
C GLU A 17 1.30 33.18 -11.40
N PRO A 18 2.49 33.59 -10.90
CA PRO A 18 3.85 33.21 -11.36
C PRO A 18 4.46 31.99 -10.66
N LEU A 19 3.68 31.21 -9.90
CA LEU A 19 4.20 30.11 -9.08
C LEU A 19 4.90 28.99 -9.86
N PRO A 20 4.41 28.54 -11.04
CA PRO A 20 5.10 27.51 -11.82
C PRO A 20 6.55 27.88 -12.15
N ALA A 21 6.78 29.10 -12.62
CA ALA A 21 8.12 29.58 -12.93
C ALA A 21 9.04 29.65 -11.69
N LEU A 22 8.51 30.02 -10.54
CA LEU A 22 9.25 30.03 -9.27
C LEU A 22 9.58 28.60 -8.81
N ILE A 23 8.66 27.66 -8.96
CA ILE A 23 8.85 26.23 -8.64
C ILE A 23 9.98 25.66 -9.51
N GLU A 24 9.93 25.88 -10.81
CA GLU A 24 10.95 25.42 -11.76
C GLU A 24 12.33 25.99 -11.42
N ARG A 25 12.39 27.27 -11.09
CA ARG A 25 13.63 27.93 -10.67
C ARG A 25 14.17 27.34 -9.36
N ALA A 26 13.30 27.05 -8.39
CA ALA A 26 13.68 26.44 -7.12
C ALA A 26 14.21 25.01 -7.35
N ASN A 27 13.54 24.23 -8.19
CA ASN A 27 13.95 22.85 -8.52
C ASN A 27 15.28 22.80 -9.30
N SER A 28 15.59 23.85 -10.06
CA SER A 28 16.85 23.96 -10.82
C SER A 28 18.03 24.46 -9.99
N HIS A 29 17.78 24.93 -8.77
CA HIS A 29 18.82 25.46 -7.89
C HIS A 29 19.55 24.30 -7.20
N PRO A 30 20.91 24.36 -7.06
CA PRO A 30 21.70 23.28 -6.47
C PRO A 30 21.51 23.11 -4.94
N ALA A 31 20.99 24.13 -4.25
CA ALA A 31 20.72 24.02 -2.81
C ALA A 31 19.52 23.09 -2.52
N PRO A 32 19.60 22.28 -1.44
CA PRO A 32 18.48 21.42 -1.06
C PRO A 32 17.27 22.26 -0.65
N THR A 33 16.09 21.89 -1.13
CA THR A 33 14.82 22.53 -0.77
C THR A 33 14.19 21.79 0.41
N ILE A 34 13.76 22.56 1.42
CA ILE A 34 12.97 22.06 2.54
C ILE A 34 11.53 22.54 2.36
N ALA A 35 10.60 21.61 2.22
CA ALA A 35 9.18 21.94 2.19
C ALA A 35 8.61 22.02 3.60
N ILE A 36 7.84 23.06 3.85
CA ILE A 36 7.12 23.28 5.11
C ILE A 36 5.69 22.81 4.91
N ASP A 37 5.28 21.85 5.71
CA ASP A 37 4.02 21.13 5.74
C ASP A 37 3.81 20.24 4.52
N ILE A 38 3.76 20.76 3.30
CA ILE A 38 3.57 20.02 2.05
C ILE A 38 4.37 20.72 0.94
N PRO A 39 5.05 19.99 0.05
CA PRO A 39 5.66 20.56 -1.14
C PRO A 39 4.62 21.32 -1.98
N SER A 40 4.90 22.59 -2.31
CA SER A 40 4.01 23.39 -3.15
C SER A 40 3.77 22.70 -4.49
N GLY A 41 2.49 22.54 -4.86
CA GLY A 41 2.06 21.80 -6.04
C GLY A 41 1.62 20.35 -5.79
N LEU A 42 1.90 19.79 -4.60
CA LEU A 42 1.40 18.47 -4.19
C LEU A 42 0.04 18.60 -3.48
N LEU A 43 -0.93 17.79 -3.85
CA LEU A 43 -2.25 17.77 -3.21
C LEU A 43 -2.22 16.95 -1.90
N ALA A 44 -2.57 17.59 -0.78
CA ALA A 44 -2.53 17.03 0.56
C ALA A 44 -3.37 15.76 0.77
N GLN A 45 -4.47 15.62 0.06
CA GLN A 45 -5.40 14.50 0.21
C GLN A 45 -5.06 13.30 -0.67
N THR A 46 -4.52 13.55 -1.86
CA THR A 46 -4.39 12.51 -2.90
C THR A 46 -2.95 12.24 -3.34
N GLY A 47 -2.01 13.15 -3.03
CA GLY A 47 -0.65 13.06 -3.55
C GLY A 47 -0.54 13.30 -5.06
N ALA A 48 -1.59 13.84 -5.69
CA ALA A 48 -1.53 14.22 -7.09
C ALA A 48 -0.76 15.52 -7.28
N THR A 49 -0.14 15.67 -8.46
CA THR A 49 0.62 16.85 -8.88
C THR A 49 0.00 17.37 -10.17
N PRO A 50 -1.06 18.19 -10.10
CA PRO A 50 -1.80 18.64 -11.29
C PRO A 50 -1.01 19.63 -12.16
N GLY A 51 0.14 20.11 -11.71
CA GLY A 51 1.02 21.03 -12.40
C GLY A 51 2.43 20.98 -11.86
N ALA A 52 3.15 22.12 -11.94
CA ALA A 52 4.48 22.24 -11.35
C ALA A 52 4.46 21.94 -9.84
N VAL A 53 5.48 21.23 -9.35
CA VAL A 53 5.61 20.82 -7.95
C VAL A 53 7.06 20.99 -7.49
N ILE A 54 7.23 21.39 -6.25
CA ILE A 54 8.55 21.45 -5.59
C ILE A 54 9.09 20.04 -5.36
N ASN A 55 10.32 19.79 -5.78
CA ASN A 55 11.10 18.61 -5.42
C ASN A 55 11.87 18.89 -4.13
N ALA A 56 11.30 18.49 -3.01
CA ALA A 56 11.92 18.72 -1.70
C ALA A 56 12.96 17.64 -1.37
N ALA A 57 14.08 18.02 -0.79
CA ALA A 57 15.02 17.10 -0.14
C ALA A 57 14.46 16.61 1.21
N HIS A 58 13.75 17.51 1.90
CA HIS A 58 13.07 17.22 3.17
C HIS A 58 11.69 17.88 3.17
N THR A 59 10.71 17.20 3.75
CA THR A 59 9.39 17.78 4.07
C THR A 59 9.15 17.65 5.57
N VAL A 60 8.87 18.78 6.24
CA VAL A 60 8.50 18.83 7.64
C VAL A 60 7.01 19.12 7.72
N THR A 61 6.21 18.10 8.03
CA THR A 61 4.76 18.25 8.17
C THR A 61 4.34 18.32 9.63
N PHE A 62 3.26 19.04 9.92
CA PHE A 62 2.85 19.38 11.27
C PHE A 62 1.55 18.72 11.68
N ILE A 63 1.39 18.49 12.99
CA ILE A 63 0.24 17.91 13.69
C ILE A 63 0.04 16.49 13.26
N ALA A 64 -0.52 16.23 12.08
CA ALA A 64 -0.83 14.91 11.57
C ALA A 64 -0.27 14.68 10.16
N LEU A 65 0.03 13.44 9.85
CA LEU A 65 0.47 13.02 8.53
C LEU A 65 -0.69 13.11 7.54
N LYS A 66 -0.52 13.86 6.47
CA LYS A 66 -1.51 14.00 5.41
C LYS A 66 -1.44 12.79 4.46
N PRO A 67 -2.59 12.21 4.03
CA PRO A 67 -2.59 11.07 3.11
C PRO A 67 -1.79 11.33 1.84
N GLY A 68 -1.91 12.52 1.27
CA GLY A 68 -1.22 12.92 0.04
C GLY A 68 0.31 12.98 0.15
N LEU A 69 0.90 12.91 1.36
CA LEU A 69 2.35 12.79 1.53
C LEU A 69 2.86 11.35 1.35
N LEU A 70 1.96 10.36 1.32
CA LEU A 70 2.28 8.93 1.20
C LEU A 70 1.69 8.27 -0.04
N THR A 71 0.87 8.98 -0.80
CA THR A 71 0.13 8.46 -1.95
C THR A 71 0.51 9.19 -3.24
N GLY A 72 0.05 8.71 -4.37
CA GLY A 72 0.23 9.32 -5.68
C GLY A 72 1.71 9.55 -6.02
N LYS A 73 2.05 10.77 -6.38
CA LYS A 73 3.41 11.22 -6.74
C LYS A 73 4.26 11.68 -5.54
N ALA A 74 3.74 11.59 -4.32
CA ALA A 74 4.39 12.14 -3.14
C ALA A 74 5.84 11.65 -2.96
N ARG A 75 6.09 10.35 -3.17
CA ARG A 75 7.42 9.76 -2.98
C ARG A 75 8.49 10.34 -3.91
N ASP A 76 8.08 10.89 -5.04
CA ASP A 76 9.01 11.49 -6.00
C ASP A 76 9.41 12.91 -5.59
N VAL A 77 8.62 13.58 -4.72
CA VAL A 77 8.74 15.03 -4.48
C VAL A 77 8.87 15.42 -3.00
N THR A 78 8.60 14.54 -2.05
CA THR A 78 8.63 14.88 -0.61
C THR A 78 10.01 14.73 0.02
N GLY A 79 10.92 14.00 -0.61
CA GLY A 79 12.19 13.66 0.00
C GLY A 79 12.03 12.94 1.35
N ARG A 80 12.88 13.25 2.31
CA ARG A 80 12.78 12.68 3.66
C ARG A 80 11.66 13.38 4.44
N LEU A 81 10.66 12.59 4.84
CA LEU A 81 9.49 13.09 5.56
C LEU A 81 9.74 13.13 7.08
N HIS A 82 9.45 14.27 7.69
CA HIS A 82 9.50 14.50 9.13
C HIS A 82 8.12 14.94 9.61
N VAL A 83 7.65 14.33 10.70
CA VAL A 83 6.36 14.68 11.32
C VAL A 83 6.62 15.30 12.69
N ASN A 84 6.00 16.45 12.98
CA ASN A 84 6.05 17.09 14.27
C ASN A 84 4.63 17.42 14.74
N ALA A 85 4.20 16.79 15.82
CA ALA A 85 2.86 16.94 16.36
C ALA A 85 2.61 18.29 17.07
N LEU A 86 3.62 19.14 17.20
CA LEU A 86 3.56 20.45 17.90
C LEU A 86 3.04 20.34 19.35
N GLY A 87 3.33 19.22 20.02
CA GLY A 87 2.88 18.96 21.39
C GLY A 87 1.42 18.48 21.49
N LEU A 88 0.79 18.11 20.39
CA LEU A 88 -0.61 17.62 20.35
C LEU A 88 -0.71 16.09 20.34
N ASP A 89 0.33 15.37 20.73
CA ASP A 89 0.40 13.91 20.66
C ASP A 89 -0.76 13.23 21.43
N ASP A 90 -1.03 13.66 22.65
CA ASP A 90 -2.12 13.12 23.47
C ASP A 90 -3.51 13.40 22.85
N TRP A 91 -3.69 14.57 22.29
CA TRP A 91 -4.92 14.91 21.60
C TRP A 91 -5.11 14.05 20.33
N LEU A 92 -4.04 13.86 19.54
CA LEU A 92 -4.04 13.03 18.34
C LEU A 92 -4.35 11.56 18.66
N ALA A 93 -3.83 11.04 19.77
CA ALA A 93 -4.09 9.66 20.20
C ALA A 93 -5.58 9.39 20.46
N GLY A 94 -6.35 10.43 20.85
CA GLY A 94 -7.80 10.35 21.04
C GLY A 94 -8.62 10.55 19.76
N GLN A 95 -8.01 10.85 18.62
CA GLN A 95 -8.72 11.09 17.36
C GLN A 95 -8.90 9.79 16.56
N ASN A 96 -10.09 9.65 15.96
CA ASN A 96 -10.37 8.53 15.05
C ASN A 96 -9.95 8.91 13.63
N ALA A 97 -8.73 8.53 13.24
CA ALA A 97 -8.21 8.82 11.91
C ALA A 97 -8.86 7.90 10.86
N PRO A 98 -9.36 8.44 9.73
CA PRO A 98 -9.98 7.63 8.68
C PRO A 98 -8.98 6.71 7.96
N LEU A 99 -7.69 7.04 8.01
CA LEU A 99 -6.59 6.26 7.46
C LEU A 99 -5.53 6.06 8.54
N GLN A 100 -5.06 4.84 8.68
CA GLN A 100 -3.98 4.50 9.60
C GLN A 100 -2.79 3.98 8.79
N ARG A 101 -1.60 4.49 9.12
CA ARG A 101 -0.37 3.91 8.60
C ARG A 101 -0.03 2.68 9.43
N PHE A 102 0.12 1.57 8.75
CA PHE A 102 0.62 0.35 9.36
C PHE A 102 2.10 0.49 9.74
N ASP A 103 2.48 0.05 10.93
CA ASP A 103 3.88 -0.05 11.36
C ASP A 103 4.22 -1.45 11.89
N ALA A 104 5.52 -1.72 12.02
CA ALA A 104 6.02 -3.02 12.43
C ALA A 104 5.62 -3.41 13.88
N GLN A 105 5.32 -2.44 14.75
CA GLN A 105 4.93 -2.72 16.13
C GLN A 105 3.53 -3.35 16.19
N GLN A 106 2.66 -3.01 15.24
CA GLN A 106 1.32 -3.60 15.12
C GLN A 106 1.36 -5.07 14.67
N LEU A 107 2.44 -5.50 14.00
CA LEU A 107 2.61 -6.90 13.57
C LEU A 107 2.57 -7.88 14.74
N ALA A 108 3.09 -7.52 15.88
CA ALA A 108 3.12 -8.40 17.06
C ALA A 108 1.69 -8.79 17.53
N HIS A 109 0.70 -7.92 17.29
CA HIS A 109 -0.71 -8.20 17.65
C HIS A 109 -1.37 -9.18 16.67
N TRP A 110 -0.92 -9.22 15.42
CA TRP A 110 -1.49 -10.06 14.36
C TRP A 110 -0.73 -11.37 14.17
N LEU A 111 0.59 -11.33 14.36
CA LEU A 111 1.47 -12.48 14.20
C LEU A 111 1.78 -13.12 15.55
N THR A 112 0.79 -13.77 16.14
CA THR A 112 0.99 -14.52 17.38
C THR A 112 1.84 -15.77 17.12
N PRO A 113 2.78 -16.13 18.04
CA PRO A 113 3.57 -17.35 17.93
C PRO A 113 2.68 -18.59 17.77
N ARG A 114 3.04 -19.47 16.87
CA ARG A 114 2.30 -20.72 16.64
C ARG A 114 2.48 -21.66 17.83
N ARG A 115 1.40 -22.32 18.23
CA ARG A 115 1.48 -23.39 19.25
C ARG A 115 2.19 -24.60 18.65
N PRO A 116 3.02 -25.34 19.44
CA PRO A 116 3.67 -26.56 18.95
C PRO A 116 2.71 -27.64 18.42
N THR A 117 1.48 -27.64 18.92
CA THR A 117 0.43 -28.59 18.52
C THR A 117 -0.40 -28.12 17.32
N SER A 118 -0.13 -26.93 16.78
CA SER A 118 -0.88 -26.41 15.62
C SER A 118 -0.49 -27.14 14.33
N HIS A 119 -1.44 -27.27 13.41
CA HIS A 119 -1.23 -27.85 12.08
C HIS A 119 -1.63 -26.85 10.99
N LYS A 120 -1.27 -27.15 9.74
CA LYS A 120 -1.54 -26.26 8.60
C LYS A 120 -3.00 -25.80 8.50
N GLY A 121 -3.97 -26.64 8.80
CA GLY A 121 -5.39 -26.29 8.79
C GLY A 121 -5.82 -25.29 9.86
N SER A 122 -4.98 -25.06 10.91
CA SER A 122 -5.27 -24.09 11.98
C SER A 122 -4.88 -22.65 11.61
N HIS A 123 -4.25 -22.44 10.45
CA HIS A 123 -3.66 -21.15 10.05
C HIS A 123 -4.32 -20.54 8.81
N GLY A 124 -5.59 -20.88 8.60
CA GLY A 124 -6.41 -20.30 7.55
C GLY A 124 -6.20 -20.91 6.17
N ARG A 125 -7.22 -20.72 5.34
CA ARG A 125 -7.34 -21.24 3.97
C ARG A 125 -7.46 -20.05 3.02
N LEU A 126 -6.45 -19.88 2.18
CA LEU A 126 -6.38 -18.79 1.23
C LEU A 126 -6.58 -19.31 -0.20
N VAL A 127 -7.44 -18.67 -0.96
CA VAL A 127 -7.55 -18.86 -2.41
C VAL A 127 -7.00 -17.66 -3.13
N ILE A 128 -6.15 -17.89 -4.14
CA ILE A 128 -5.58 -16.85 -4.99
C ILE A 128 -6.04 -17.12 -6.43
N ILE A 129 -6.64 -16.12 -7.05
CA ILE A 129 -7.18 -16.20 -8.42
C ILE A 129 -6.39 -15.25 -9.31
N GLY A 130 -5.80 -15.77 -10.38
CA GLY A 130 -5.03 -14.97 -11.32
C GLY A 130 -4.13 -15.80 -12.22
N GLY A 131 -3.09 -15.20 -12.75
CA GLY A 131 -2.15 -15.86 -13.65
C GLY A 131 -2.74 -16.11 -15.03
N ASP A 132 -2.99 -15.04 -15.78
CA ASP A 132 -3.36 -15.13 -17.18
C ASP A 132 -2.17 -15.52 -18.08
N HIS A 133 -2.33 -15.55 -19.39
CA HIS A 133 -1.28 -15.88 -20.34
C HIS A 133 0.00 -15.07 -20.08
N GLY A 134 1.13 -15.77 -19.97
CA GLY A 134 2.42 -15.15 -19.72
C GLY A 134 2.66 -14.66 -18.29
N THR A 135 1.69 -14.74 -17.38
CA THR A 135 1.77 -14.22 -16.01
C THR A 135 1.80 -15.29 -14.92
N ALA A 136 2.19 -16.53 -15.26
CA ALA A 136 2.39 -17.62 -14.30
C ALA A 136 3.31 -17.23 -13.13
N GLY A 137 4.31 -16.38 -13.38
CA GLY A 137 5.21 -15.86 -12.35
C GLY A 137 4.51 -15.02 -11.30
N ALA A 138 3.56 -14.18 -11.70
CA ALA A 138 2.83 -13.30 -10.77
C ALA A 138 1.99 -14.11 -9.78
N ILE A 139 1.23 -15.07 -10.26
CA ILE A 139 0.40 -15.91 -9.39
C ILE A 139 1.24 -16.83 -8.48
N ARG A 140 2.37 -17.34 -8.99
CA ARG A 140 3.33 -18.10 -8.18
C ARG A 140 3.90 -17.24 -7.03
N MET A 141 4.36 -16.04 -7.34
CA MET A 141 4.91 -15.12 -6.33
C MET A 141 3.86 -14.78 -5.25
N ALA A 142 2.61 -14.58 -5.64
CA ALA A 142 1.52 -14.36 -4.68
C ALA A 142 1.29 -15.58 -3.77
N GLY A 143 1.28 -16.79 -4.33
CA GLY A 143 1.18 -18.03 -3.56
C GLY A 143 2.36 -18.23 -2.60
N GLU A 144 3.57 -17.97 -3.06
CA GLU A 144 4.78 -18.04 -2.23
C GLU A 144 4.75 -17.00 -1.10
N ALA A 145 4.36 -15.76 -1.39
CA ALA A 145 4.23 -14.71 -0.40
C ALA A 145 3.19 -15.07 0.67
N ALA A 146 2.06 -15.66 0.28
CA ALA A 146 1.03 -16.13 1.20
C ALA A 146 1.54 -17.20 2.16
N LEU A 147 2.26 -18.21 1.66
CA LEU A 147 2.88 -19.24 2.50
C LEU A 147 3.92 -18.66 3.46
N ARG A 148 4.76 -17.74 2.97
CA ARG A 148 5.78 -17.05 3.79
C ARG A 148 5.15 -16.13 4.84
N ALA A 149 4.02 -15.49 4.52
CA ALA A 149 3.27 -14.68 5.47
C ALA A 149 2.54 -15.51 6.53
N GLY A 150 2.49 -16.84 6.35
CA GLY A 150 1.97 -17.75 7.36
C GLY A 150 0.60 -18.34 7.07
N ALA A 151 0.06 -18.21 5.86
CA ALA A 151 -1.15 -18.94 5.48
C ALA A 151 -0.94 -20.46 5.64
N GLY A 152 -1.91 -21.15 6.21
CA GLY A 152 -1.82 -22.57 6.48
C GLY A 152 -2.00 -23.43 5.24
N LEU A 153 -2.97 -23.09 4.43
CA LEU A 153 -3.31 -23.75 3.17
C LEU A 153 -3.53 -22.69 2.10
N VAL A 154 -2.83 -22.82 0.98
CA VAL A 154 -2.94 -21.87 -0.14
C VAL A 154 -3.33 -22.62 -1.39
N LYS A 155 -4.50 -22.29 -1.95
CA LYS A 155 -4.97 -22.79 -3.24
C LYS A 155 -4.88 -21.68 -4.28
N VAL A 156 -4.37 -22.03 -5.44
CA VAL A 156 -4.23 -21.16 -6.60
C VAL A 156 -5.19 -21.62 -7.69
N LEU A 157 -6.03 -20.73 -8.18
CA LEU A 157 -6.85 -20.93 -9.38
C LEU A 157 -6.26 -20.10 -10.52
N THR A 158 -5.82 -20.78 -11.56
CA THR A 158 -5.09 -20.18 -12.66
C THR A 158 -5.43 -20.84 -14.00
N ARG A 159 -4.85 -20.37 -15.09
CA ARG A 159 -4.97 -21.06 -16.38
C ARG A 159 -4.31 -22.44 -16.32
N ARG A 160 -4.86 -23.38 -17.06
CA ARG A 160 -4.40 -24.79 -17.08
C ARG A 160 -2.90 -24.91 -17.39
N GLU A 161 -2.40 -24.11 -18.32
CA GLU A 161 -0.97 -24.11 -18.70
C GLU A 161 -0.03 -23.64 -17.61
N ASN A 162 -0.52 -22.90 -16.61
CA ASN A 162 0.29 -22.38 -15.50
C ASN A 162 0.42 -23.38 -14.34
N ILE A 163 -0.38 -24.46 -14.31
CA ILE A 163 -0.41 -25.41 -13.18
C ILE A 163 0.96 -26.05 -12.98
N ALA A 164 1.53 -26.63 -14.01
CA ALA A 164 2.82 -27.31 -13.91
C ALA A 164 3.97 -26.37 -13.54
N PRO A 165 4.13 -25.19 -14.16
CA PRO A 165 5.15 -24.21 -13.75
C PRO A 165 5.03 -23.75 -12.30
N VAL A 166 3.82 -23.57 -11.79
CA VAL A 166 3.60 -23.15 -10.40
C VAL A 166 3.96 -24.27 -9.43
N LEU A 167 3.49 -25.50 -9.66
CA LEU A 167 3.76 -26.66 -8.80
C LEU A 167 5.24 -27.06 -8.81
N THR A 168 5.91 -27.01 -9.96
CA THR A 168 7.34 -27.33 -10.05
C THR A 168 8.17 -26.42 -9.15
N ALA A 169 7.80 -25.14 -9.04
CA ALA A 169 8.54 -24.19 -8.24
C ALA A 169 8.13 -24.20 -6.75
N ARG A 170 6.87 -24.56 -6.46
CA ARG A 170 6.30 -24.56 -5.08
C ARG A 170 5.29 -25.69 -4.92
N PRO A 171 5.76 -26.89 -4.64
CA PRO A 171 4.88 -28.08 -4.50
C PRO A 171 3.95 -28.01 -3.28
N GLU A 172 4.16 -27.09 -2.35
CA GLU A 172 3.27 -26.88 -1.21
C GLU A 172 1.97 -26.17 -1.58
N LEU A 173 1.91 -25.52 -2.75
CA LEU A 173 0.70 -24.90 -3.25
C LEU A 173 -0.26 -25.95 -3.79
N MET A 174 -1.54 -25.76 -3.55
CA MET A 174 -2.63 -26.50 -4.20
C MET A 174 -3.02 -25.70 -5.45
N VAL A 175 -2.93 -26.29 -6.65
CA VAL A 175 -3.15 -25.55 -7.89
C VAL A 175 -4.17 -26.24 -8.77
N ASP A 176 -5.22 -25.53 -9.14
CA ASP A 176 -6.27 -25.98 -10.04
C ASP A 176 -6.49 -25.01 -11.21
N ALA A 177 -7.07 -25.55 -12.29
CA ALA A 177 -7.51 -24.71 -13.40
C ALA A 177 -8.70 -23.85 -12.95
N LEU A 178 -8.69 -22.57 -13.32
CA LEU A 178 -9.83 -21.69 -13.09
C LEU A 178 -10.98 -22.06 -14.01
N THR A 179 -12.03 -22.64 -13.45
CA THR A 179 -13.30 -22.97 -14.09
C THR A 179 -14.45 -22.52 -13.19
N PRO A 180 -15.69 -22.37 -13.69
CA PRO A 180 -16.83 -22.06 -12.84
C PRO A 180 -16.97 -23.00 -11.64
N GLN A 181 -16.79 -24.31 -11.87
CA GLN A 181 -16.90 -25.29 -10.82
C GLN A 181 -15.79 -25.17 -9.77
N THR A 182 -14.52 -25.12 -10.18
CA THR A 182 -13.39 -25.00 -9.25
C THR A 182 -13.41 -23.67 -8.49
N LEU A 183 -13.94 -22.61 -9.11
CA LEU A 183 -14.16 -21.31 -8.47
C LEU A 183 -15.18 -21.43 -7.34
N GLU A 184 -16.36 -22.00 -7.61
CA GLU A 184 -17.42 -22.15 -6.62
C GLU A 184 -16.96 -23.01 -5.43
N GLU A 185 -16.38 -24.18 -5.70
CA GLU A 185 -15.84 -25.08 -4.67
C GLU A 185 -14.75 -24.40 -3.82
N SER A 186 -13.88 -23.61 -4.46
CA SER A 186 -12.78 -22.93 -3.77
C SER A 186 -13.26 -21.75 -2.95
N LEU A 187 -14.25 -20.99 -3.42
CA LEU A 187 -14.86 -19.90 -2.65
C LEU A 187 -15.58 -20.42 -1.40
N ALA A 188 -16.29 -21.55 -1.51
CA ALA A 188 -16.93 -22.20 -0.36
C ALA A 188 -15.92 -22.73 0.67
N TRP A 189 -14.71 -23.08 0.23
CA TRP A 189 -13.64 -23.61 1.09
C TRP A 189 -12.80 -22.50 1.75
N ALA A 190 -12.67 -21.33 1.12
CA ALA A 190 -11.74 -20.26 1.52
C ALA A 190 -12.19 -19.49 2.76
N ASP A 191 -11.24 -19.12 3.60
CA ASP A 191 -11.43 -18.10 4.64
C ASP A 191 -11.10 -16.69 4.08
N VAL A 192 -10.18 -16.61 3.11
CA VAL A 192 -9.76 -15.36 2.45
C VAL A 192 -9.53 -15.60 0.96
N VAL A 193 -9.89 -14.64 0.15
CA VAL A 193 -9.69 -14.66 -1.31
C VAL A 193 -8.84 -13.46 -1.75
N VAL A 194 -7.85 -13.72 -2.59
CA VAL A 194 -7.03 -12.73 -3.29
C VAL A 194 -7.28 -12.85 -4.78
N ILE A 195 -7.59 -11.73 -5.43
CA ILE A 195 -7.85 -11.68 -6.88
C ILE A 195 -6.92 -10.62 -7.48
N GLY A 196 -6.31 -10.93 -8.62
CA GLY A 196 -5.61 -9.92 -9.39
C GLY A 196 -4.19 -10.23 -9.86
N PRO A 197 -3.37 -11.04 -9.16
CA PRO A 197 -2.00 -11.26 -9.61
C PRO A 197 -1.96 -11.80 -11.04
N GLY A 198 -1.61 -10.94 -12.02
CA GLY A 198 -1.52 -11.33 -13.42
C GLY A 198 -2.87 -11.63 -14.08
N LEU A 199 -3.93 -10.90 -13.75
CA LEU A 199 -5.18 -10.88 -14.50
C LEU A 199 -5.05 -10.04 -15.75
#